data_5cc4571afa9a73e21af21749338b3947
#
_entry.id   5cc4571afa9a73e21af21749338b3947
#
_cell.length_a   1.000
_cell.length_b   1.000
_cell.length_c   1.000
_cell.angle_alpha   90.00
_cell.angle_beta   90.00
_cell.angle_gamma   90.00
#
_symmetry.space_group_name_H-M   'P 1'
#
loop_
_entity.id
_entity.type
_entity.pdbx_description
1 polymer ?
#
loop_
_entity_poly.entity_id
_entity_poly.type
_entity_poly.pdbx_seq_one_letter_code
_entity_poly.pdbx_strand_id
1 'polypeptide(L)'
;LGAVGPEMREPVEELTCDLKVMQRVVASIAQEQDKLKETRTAQAEEQKRQSLLLEEKKKLQAQSEQEILSQRKRSEELADRAGSLKELIDGLDEQMAGVRDTAEAARKAEADRLAKAQEKAGEATPDENRLHAQIDFASLQGKLGLPAAGKTLRHFNEKDGVGGNMMGQVVETLPAATITSPSDGVVLYAGTFRSYGQLLILDAGGGYHIVMAGMGRIDVAQGQFVLAGEPVGAMGEKLLASVGPIEVGNGAPLLYIEFRKDGKPVDPAPWWSERLSGRTQNDT
;
A
#
# COMPACT_ATOMS: atom_id res chain seq x y z
N LEU A 1 -11.68 -30.56 91.02
CA LEU A 1 -11.61 -30.19 89.61
C LEU A 1 -10.32 -30.81 89.06
N GLY A 2 -10.46 -31.97 88.39
CA GLY A 2 -9.41 -32.82 87.94
C GLY A 2 -8.50 -32.13 86.96
N ALA A 3 -7.19 -32.31 87.27
CA ALA A 3 -6.10 -31.97 86.37
C ALA A 3 -6.28 -32.82 85.08
N VAL A 4 -6.48 -32.19 83.97
CA VAL A 4 -6.39 -32.80 82.63
C VAL A 4 -4.98 -33.31 82.52
N GLY A 5 -4.77 -34.62 82.50
CA GLY A 5 -3.48 -35.28 82.51
C GLY A 5 -2.62 -34.86 81.32
N PRO A 6 -1.29 -34.99 81.46
CA PRO A 6 -0.36 -34.59 80.38
C PRO A 6 -0.65 -35.28 79.07
N GLU A 7 -1.29 -36.41 79.03
CA GLU A 7 -1.66 -37.20 77.84
C GLU A 7 -2.73 -36.50 76.94
N MET A 8 -3.47 -35.54 77.49
CA MET A 8 -4.52 -34.78 76.68
C MET A 8 -3.96 -33.43 76.19
N ARG A 9 -2.80 -32.99 76.58
CA ARG A 9 -2.22 -31.72 76.15
C ARG A 9 -1.70 -31.80 74.72
N GLU A 10 -1.01 -32.82 74.34
CA GLU A 10 -0.47 -33.01 72.99
C GLU A 10 -1.60 -33.02 71.90
N PRO A 11 -2.66 -33.84 72.05
CA PRO A 11 -3.73 -33.80 71.02
C PRO A 11 -4.50 -32.47 70.99
N VAL A 12 -4.59 -31.72 72.10
CA VAL A 12 -5.25 -30.39 72.10
C VAL A 12 -4.35 -29.35 71.45
N GLU A 13 -3.03 -29.42 71.64
CA GLU A 13 -2.09 -28.54 70.94
C GLU A 13 -2.05 -28.82 69.42
N GLU A 14 -2.06 -30.11 69.05
CA GLU A 14 -2.15 -30.51 67.63
C GLU A 14 -3.45 -30.02 66.97
N LEU A 15 -4.59 -30.22 67.62
CA LEU A 15 -5.89 -29.73 67.12
C LEU A 15 -5.95 -28.21 67.01
N THR A 16 -5.27 -27.50 67.95
CA THR A 16 -5.19 -26.05 67.91
C THR A 16 -4.29 -25.55 66.76
N CYS A 17 -3.24 -26.30 66.47
CA CYS A 17 -2.40 -26.05 65.31
C CYS A 17 -3.12 -26.28 64.01
N ASP A 18 -3.84 -27.37 63.88
CA ASP A 18 -4.64 -27.70 62.69
C ASP A 18 -5.77 -26.70 62.46
N LEU A 19 -6.41 -26.24 63.52
CA LEU A 19 -7.42 -25.17 63.43
C LEU A 19 -6.84 -23.86 62.91
N LYS A 20 -5.61 -23.49 63.35
CA LYS A 20 -4.92 -22.30 62.83
C LYS A 20 -4.52 -22.45 61.36
N VAL A 21 -4.08 -23.65 60.96
CA VAL A 21 -3.76 -23.96 59.58
C VAL A 21 -5.02 -23.88 58.71
N MET A 22 -6.13 -24.50 59.12
CA MET A 22 -7.40 -24.43 58.42
C MET A 22 -7.92 -22.98 58.28
N GLN A 23 -7.82 -22.16 59.35
CA GLN A 23 -8.19 -20.74 59.26
C GLN A 23 -7.37 -19.97 58.26
N ARG A 24 -6.07 -20.24 58.14
CA ARG A 24 -5.18 -19.62 57.11
C ARG A 24 -5.57 -20.07 55.72
N VAL A 25 -5.85 -21.35 55.52
CA VAL A 25 -6.30 -21.89 54.21
C VAL A 25 -7.62 -21.27 53.81
N VAL A 26 -8.61 -21.17 54.69
CA VAL A 26 -9.91 -20.55 54.44
C VAL A 26 -9.73 -19.07 54.06
N ALA A 27 -8.89 -18.35 54.78
CA ALA A 27 -8.59 -16.95 54.46
C ALA A 27 -7.88 -16.79 53.11
N SER A 28 -6.94 -17.69 52.77
CA SER A 28 -6.31 -17.72 51.44
C SER A 28 -7.28 -18.00 50.31
N ILE A 29 -8.18 -18.98 50.49
CA ILE A 29 -9.22 -19.33 49.55
C ILE A 29 -10.15 -18.12 49.29
N ALA A 30 -10.54 -17.42 50.35
CA ALA A 30 -11.37 -16.21 50.20
C ALA A 30 -10.67 -15.12 49.40
N GLN A 31 -9.37 -14.88 49.66
CA GLN A 31 -8.58 -13.93 48.89
C GLN A 31 -8.42 -14.34 47.42
N GLU A 32 -8.21 -15.63 47.16
CA GLU A 32 -8.13 -16.09 45.76
C GLU A 32 -9.47 -16.02 45.03
N GLN A 33 -10.58 -16.27 45.72
CA GLN A 33 -11.92 -16.09 45.17
C GLN A 33 -12.20 -14.64 44.79
N ASP A 34 -11.80 -13.68 45.65
CA ASP A 34 -11.97 -12.25 45.34
C ASP A 34 -11.10 -11.82 44.15
N LYS A 35 -9.84 -12.25 44.09
CA LYS A 35 -8.96 -12.01 42.93
C LYS A 35 -9.52 -12.61 41.64
N LEU A 36 -10.05 -13.84 41.73
CA LEU A 36 -10.66 -14.49 40.57
C LEU A 36 -11.91 -13.75 40.09
N LYS A 37 -12.71 -13.23 41.01
CA LYS A 37 -13.87 -12.40 40.70
C LYS A 37 -13.49 -11.10 40.00
N GLU A 38 -12.48 -10.38 40.51
CA GLU A 38 -11.94 -9.19 39.89
C GLU A 38 -11.39 -9.49 38.48
N THR A 39 -10.61 -10.55 38.34
CA THR A 39 -10.06 -10.97 37.04
C THR A 39 -11.16 -11.29 36.04
N ARG A 40 -12.22 -11.97 36.46
CA ARG A 40 -13.38 -12.29 35.60
C ARG A 40 -14.13 -11.04 35.16
N THR A 41 -14.32 -10.06 36.06
CA THR A 41 -14.96 -8.79 35.69
C THR A 41 -14.13 -7.99 34.72
N ALA A 42 -12.81 -7.89 34.94
CA ALA A 42 -11.88 -7.23 34.03
C ALA A 42 -11.84 -7.91 32.63
N GLN A 43 -11.83 -9.24 32.61
CA GLN A 43 -11.91 -10.00 31.33
C GLN A 43 -13.21 -9.75 30.58
N ALA A 44 -14.35 -9.70 31.30
CA ALA A 44 -15.65 -9.44 30.67
C ALA A 44 -15.73 -8.02 30.10
N GLU A 45 -15.16 -7.03 30.79
CA GLU A 45 -15.07 -5.65 30.30
C GLU A 45 -14.16 -5.54 29.06
N GLU A 46 -13.01 -6.22 29.08
CA GLU A 46 -12.08 -6.25 27.94
C GLU A 46 -12.71 -6.94 26.72
N GLN A 47 -13.39 -8.07 26.91
CA GLN A 47 -14.14 -8.74 25.84
C GLN A 47 -15.21 -7.84 25.22
N LYS A 48 -15.94 -7.09 26.07
CA LYS A 48 -16.94 -6.12 25.60
C LYS A 48 -16.30 -5.00 24.80
N ARG A 49 -15.17 -4.48 25.27
CA ARG A 49 -14.39 -3.47 24.57
C ARG A 49 -13.90 -3.96 23.22
N GLN A 50 -13.33 -5.17 23.15
CA GLN A 50 -12.88 -5.79 21.91
C GLN A 50 -14.03 -6.01 20.93
N SER A 51 -15.22 -6.43 21.39
CA SER A 51 -16.37 -6.60 20.51
C SER A 51 -16.83 -5.28 19.90
N LEU A 52 -16.85 -4.19 20.67
CA LEU A 52 -17.20 -2.86 20.18
C LEU A 52 -16.18 -2.35 19.13
N LEU A 53 -14.88 -2.56 19.39
CA LEU A 53 -13.84 -2.19 18.43
C LEU A 53 -13.94 -3.00 17.14
N LEU A 54 -14.30 -4.27 17.22
CA LEU A 54 -14.52 -5.10 16.03
C LEU A 54 -15.75 -4.66 15.22
N GLU A 55 -16.82 -4.25 15.87
CA GLU A 55 -18.00 -3.69 15.20
C GLU A 55 -17.66 -2.35 14.51
N GLU A 56 -16.95 -1.47 15.20
CA GLU A 56 -16.52 -0.19 14.64
C GLU A 56 -15.57 -0.41 13.44
N LYS A 57 -14.61 -1.32 13.57
CA LYS A 57 -13.72 -1.69 12.46
C LYS A 57 -14.49 -2.21 11.25
N LYS A 58 -15.46 -3.11 11.44
CA LYS A 58 -16.31 -3.62 10.37
C LYS A 58 -17.12 -2.51 9.69
N LYS A 59 -17.66 -1.58 10.46
CA LYS A 59 -18.40 -0.43 9.94
C LYS A 59 -17.50 0.48 9.09
N LEU A 60 -16.31 0.81 9.58
CA LEU A 60 -15.33 1.61 8.84
C LEU A 60 -14.87 0.89 7.56
N GLN A 61 -14.66 -0.41 7.64
CA GLN A 61 -14.28 -1.21 6.47
C GLN A 61 -15.39 -1.18 5.40
N ALA A 62 -16.64 -1.37 5.77
CA ALA A 62 -17.76 -1.31 4.84
C ALA A 62 -17.93 0.09 4.22
N GLN A 63 -17.71 1.16 4.98
CA GLN A 63 -17.72 2.52 4.47
C GLN A 63 -16.59 2.75 3.47
N SER A 64 -15.38 2.32 3.79
CA SER A 64 -14.22 2.40 2.89
C SER A 64 -14.44 1.65 1.58
N GLU A 65 -15.01 0.43 1.64
CA GLU A 65 -15.35 -0.34 0.44
C GLU A 65 -16.38 0.38 -0.45
N GLN A 66 -17.38 1.00 0.14
CA GLN A 66 -18.37 1.80 -0.61
C GLN A 66 -17.74 3.03 -1.26
N GLU A 67 -16.83 3.72 -0.56
CA GLU A 67 -16.11 4.86 -1.12
C GLU A 67 -15.22 4.44 -2.29
N ILE A 68 -14.47 3.36 -2.16
CA ILE A 68 -13.65 2.79 -3.24
C ILE A 68 -14.52 2.47 -4.47
N LEU A 69 -15.65 1.81 -4.28
CA LEU A 69 -16.58 1.50 -5.36
C LEU A 69 -17.13 2.77 -6.04
N SER A 70 -17.44 3.80 -5.25
CA SER A 70 -17.94 5.08 -5.79
C SER A 70 -16.87 5.82 -6.59
N GLN A 71 -15.64 5.85 -6.10
CA GLN A 71 -14.50 6.46 -6.80
C GLN A 71 -14.19 5.71 -8.10
N ARG A 72 -14.21 4.38 -8.08
CA ARG A 72 -14.01 3.56 -9.28
C ARG A 72 -15.05 3.86 -10.36
N LYS A 73 -16.34 3.92 -10.00
CA LYS A 73 -17.41 4.27 -10.96
C LYS A 73 -17.19 5.66 -11.55
N ARG A 74 -16.80 6.66 -10.74
CA ARG A 74 -16.53 8.01 -11.26
C ARG A 74 -15.35 8.04 -12.21
N SER A 75 -14.29 7.27 -11.94
CA SER A 75 -13.14 7.21 -12.83
C SER A 75 -13.45 6.49 -14.13
N GLU A 76 -14.28 5.44 -14.10
CA GLU A 76 -14.78 4.77 -15.30
C GLU A 76 -15.64 5.74 -16.15
N GLU A 77 -16.53 6.52 -15.53
CA GLU A 77 -17.30 7.56 -16.23
C GLU A 77 -16.41 8.65 -16.85
N LEU A 78 -15.34 9.07 -16.15
CA LEU A 78 -14.37 10.03 -16.70
C LEU A 78 -13.62 9.42 -17.89
N ALA A 79 -13.20 8.16 -17.79
CA ALA A 79 -12.53 7.47 -18.89
C ALA A 79 -13.43 7.37 -20.15
N ASP A 80 -14.72 7.09 -19.97
CA ASP A 80 -15.68 7.02 -21.07
C ASP A 80 -15.93 8.38 -21.73
N ARG A 81 -15.90 9.46 -20.95
CA ARG A 81 -16.14 10.84 -21.44
C ARG A 81 -14.88 11.48 -22.03
N ALA A 82 -13.69 11.13 -21.51
CA ALA A 82 -12.45 11.74 -21.93
C ALA A 82 -12.15 11.47 -23.42
N GLY A 83 -11.90 12.51 -24.20
CA GLY A 83 -11.53 12.42 -25.61
C GLY A 83 -10.07 12.03 -25.80
N SER A 84 -9.24 12.30 -24.82
CA SER A 84 -7.80 12.06 -24.84
C SER A 84 -7.26 11.65 -23.48
N LEU A 85 -6.06 11.06 -23.48
CA LEU A 85 -5.35 10.69 -22.25
C LEU A 85 -5.09 11.92 -21.35
N LYS A 86 -4.85 13.09 -21.96
CA LYS A 86 -4.66 14.34 -21.22
C LYS A 86 -5.92 14.72 -20.44
N GLU A 87 -7.09 14.71 -21.10
CA GLU A 87 -8.36 15.02 -20.44
C GLU A 87 -8.68 14.05 -19.31
N LEU A 88 -8.34 12.77 -19.48
CA LEU A 88 -8.48 11.78 -18.43
C LEU A 88 -7.62 12.11 -17.21
N ILE A 89 -6.34 12.42 -17.41
CA ILE A 89 -5.41 12.75 -16.31
C ILE A 89 -5.86 14.03 -15.61
N ASP A 90 -6.17 15.09 -16.36
CA ASP A 90 -6.60 16.37 -15.79
C ASP A 90 -7.89 16.17 -14.93
N GLY A 91 -8.83 15.36 -15.41
CA GLY A 91 -10.06 15.06 -14.66
C GLY A 91 -9.83 14.19 -13.41
N LEU A 92 -8.92 13.26 -13.48
CA LEU A 92 -8.53 12.43 -12.31
C LEU A 92 -7.76 13.25 -11.26
N ASP A 93 -6.89 14.15 -11.69
CA ASP A 93 -6.17 15.06 -10.78
C ASP A 93 -7.14 15.97 -10.02
N GLU A 94 -8.12 16.55 -10.70
CA GLU A 94 -9.15 17.37 -10.06
C GLU A 94 -9.99 16.55 -9.05
N GLN A 95 -10.35 15.31 -9.41
CA GLN A 95 -11.10 14.42 -8.54
C GLN A 95 -10.30 14.03 -7.27
N MET A 96 -9.01 13.83 -7.41
CA MET A 96 -8.13 13.39 -6.33
C MET A 96 -7.58 14.55 -5.48
N ALA A 97 -7.63 15.78 -5.94
CA ALA A 97 -7.11 16.95 -5.22
C ALA A 97 -7.71 17.07 -3.82
N GLY A 98 -9.03 16.95 -3.70
CA GLY A 98 -9.71 16.99 -2.39
C GLY A 98 -9.33 15.84 -1.45
N VAL A 99 -9.02 14.66 -2.00
CA VAL A 99 -8.60 13.48 -1.22
C VAL A 99 -7.15 13.64 -0.75
N ARG A 100 -6.28 14.22 -1.59
CA ARG A 100 -4.88 14.53 -1.24
C ARG A 100 -4.80 15.51 -0.08
N ASP A 101 -5.54 16.61 -0.14
CA ASP A 101 -5.54 17.65 0.90
C ASP A 101 -6.00 17.09 2.26
N THR A 102 -7.04 16.25 2.26
CA THR A 102 -7.54 15.60 3.49
C THR A 102 -6.58 14.55 4.03
N ALA A 103 -5.94 13.77 3.16
CA ALA A 103 -4.95 12.77 3.54
C ALA A 103 -3.66 13.43 4.07
N GLU A 104 -3.22 14.53 3.47
CA GLU A 104 -2.05 15.29 3.92
C GLU A 104 -2.31 15.97 5.28
N ALA A 105 -3.48 16.56 5.46
CA ALA A 105 -3.90 17.14 6.76
C ALA A 105 -3.99 16.06 7.85
N ALA A 106 -4.53 14.87 7.54
CA ALA A 106 -4.60 13.75 8.47
C ALA A 106 -3.21 13.23 8.85
N ARG A 107 -2.31 13.08 7.88
CA ARG A 107 -0.90 12.66 8.10
C ARG A 107 -0.14 13.67 8.95
N LYS A 108 -0.32 14.96 8.67
CA LYS A 108 0.32 16.03 9.45
C LYS A 108 -0.17 16.04 10.90
N ALA A 109 -1.47 15.86 11.11
CA ALA A 109 -2.06 15.75 12.43
C ALA A 109 -1.56 14.50 13.20
N GLU A 110 -1.35 13.39 12.51
CA GLU A 110 -0.84 12.16 13.11
C GLU A 110 0.66 12.26 13.40
N ALA A 111 1.46 12.84 12.50
CA ALA A 111 2.88 13.15 12.72
C ALA A 111 3.06 14.08 13.92
N ASP A 112 2.24 15.12 14.06
CA ASP A 112 2.25 16.03 15.22
C ASP A 112 1.86 15.32 16.52
N ARG A 113 0.94 14.34 16.46
CA ARG A 113 0.56 13.51 17.62
C ARG A 113 1.70 12.57 18.02
N LEU A 114 2.35 11.93 17.05
CA LEU A 114 3.50 11.04 17.28
C LEU A 114 4.71 11.82 17.80
N ALA A 115 5.02 12.98 17.25
CA ALA A 115 6.08 13.87 17.74
C ALA A 115 5.84 14.29 19.22
N LYS A 116 4.62 14.67 19.56
CA LYS A 116 4.24 14.99 20.96
C LYS A 116 4.25 13.78 21.89
N ALA A 117 3.99 12.57 21.36
CA ALA A 117 4.07 11.33 22.11
C ALA A 117 5.53 10.88 22.34
N GLN A 118 6.39 11.10 21.36
CA GLN A 118 7.83 10.80 21.45
C GLN A 118 8.57 11.77 22.41
N GLU A 119 8.19 13.04 22.44
CA GLU A 119 8.69 14.01 23.43
C GLU A 119 8.40 13.59 24.89
N LYS A 120 7.32 12.82 25.09
CA LYS A 120 6.93 12.29 26.41
C LYS A 120 7.55 10.92 26.73
N ALA A 121 8.05 10.18 25.77
CA ALA A 121 8.46 8.77 25.93
C ALA A 121 9.97 8.54 25.92
N GLY A 122 10.81 9.50 25.53
CA GLY A 122 12.27 9.47 25.74
C GLY A 122 13.06 8.29 25.19
N GLU A 123 12.54 7.50 24.25
CA GLU A 123 13.26 6.39 23.63
C GLU A 123 12.97 6.27 22.14
N ALA A 124 14.06 6.22 21.38
CA ALA A 124 14.07 6.07 19.93
C ALA A 124 13.67 4.64 19.52
N THR A 125 12.63 4.50 18.74
CA THR A 125 12.39 3.31 17.94
C THR A 125 12.78 3.57 16.48
N PRO A 126 13.47 2.62 15.81
CA PRO A 126 13.98 2.83 14.46
C PRO A 126 12.90 2.67 13.39
N ASP A 127 12.86 3.63 12.47
CA ASP A 127 12.63 3.43 11.03
C ASP A 127 11.27 2.99 10.46
N GLU A 128 10.14 3.25 11.07
CA GLU A 128 8.86 3.22 10.33
C GLU A 128 8.59 4.51 9.53
N ASN A 129 9.41 5.53 9.70
CA ASN A 129 9.27 6.84 9.05
C ASN A 129 9.83 6.91 7.62
N ARG A 130 10.34 5.79 7.07
CA ARG A 130 10.82 5.73 5.68
C ARG A 130 9.73 5.63 4.62
N LEU A 131 8.51 5.34 5.01
CA LEU A 131 7.40 5.17 4.07
C LEU A 131 6.81 6.48 3.55
N HIS A 132 7.30 7.66 3.98
CA HIS A 132 6.66 8.94 3.66
C HIS A 132 7.61 10.12 3.36
N ALA A 133 8.90 9.89 3.15
CA ALA A 133 9.70 10.89 2.48
C ALA A 133 9.28 10.90 1.01
N GLN A 134 8.46 11.87 0.60
CA GLN A 134 8.26 12.17 -0.82
C GLN A 134 9.62 12.51 -1.41
N ILE A 135 10.29 11.51 -1.97
CA ILE A 135 11.47 11.75 -2.80
C ILE A 135 10.94 12.50 -4.02
N ASP A 136 11.38 13.71 -4.23
CA ASP A 136 11.01 14.47 -5.41
C ASP A 136 11.34 13.64 -6.67
N PHE A 137 10.32 13.30 -7.46
CA PHE A 137 10.48 12.48 -8.66
C PHE A 137 11.55 13.03 -9.61
N ALA A 138 11.70 14.35 -9.67
CA ALA A 138 12.75 14.98 -10.46
C ALA A 138 14.16 14.58 -10.01
N SER A 139 14.36 14.25 -8.72
CA SER A 139 15.65 13.81 -8.17
C SER A 139 15.99 12.35 -8.47
N LEU A 140 15.05 11.60 -9.06
CA LEU A 140 15.19 10.18 -9.41
C LEU A 140 15.77 9.97 -10.81
N GLN A 141 16.17 11.02 -11.52
CA GLN A 141 16.84 10.90 -12.83
C GLN A 141 18.07 9.99 -12.73
N GLY A 142 18.18 9.04 -13.66
CA GLY A 142 19.25 8.05 -13.70
C GLY A 142 19.15 6.93 -12.65
N LYS A 143 18.07 6.88 -11.85
CA LYS A 143 17.93 5.92 -10.74
C LYS A 143 16.77 4.95 -10.92
N LEU A 144 15.83 5.22 -11.82
CA LEU A 144 14.65 4.38 -12.00
C LEU A 144 15.00 3.08 -12.74
N GLY A 145 14.45 1.98 -12.27
CA GLY A 145 14.45 0.72 -13.00
C GLY A 145 13.37 0.72 -14.09
N LEU A 146 13.61 0.02 -15.20
CA LEU A 146 12.56 -0.24 -16.18
C LEU A 146 11.43 -1.04 -15.52
N PRO A 147 10.16 -0.72 -15.81
CA PRO A 147 9.00 -1.44 -15.24
C PRO A 147 8.96 -2.93 -15.59
N ALA A 148 9.56 -3.32 -16.71
CA ALA A 148 9.67 -4.71 -17.13
C ALA A 148 11.03 -4.97 -17.78
N ALA A 149 11.50 -6.21 -17.67
CA ALA A 149 12.65 -6.66 -18.43
C ALA A 149 12.28 -6.76 -19.92
N GLY A 150 13.03 -6.06 -20.76
CA GLY A 150 12.74 -6.01 -22.18
C GLY A 150 13.71 -5.13 -22.97
N LYS A 151 13.47 -5.02 -24.27
CA LYS A 151 14.23 -4.18 -25.20
C LYS A 151 13.39 -2.99 -25.62
N THR A 152 13.92 -1.77 -25.50
CA THR A 152 13.26 -0.58 -26.03
C THR A 152 13.26 -0.63 -27.56
N LEU A 153 12.07 -0.62 -28.16
CA LEU A 153 11.87 -0.64 -29.61
C LEU A 153 11.66 0.77 -30.17
N ARG A 154 11.00 1.63 -29.41
CA ARG A 154 10.69 3.01 -29.81
C ARG A 154 11.02 3.97 -28.67
N HIS A 155 11.52 5.13 -29.07
CA HIS A 155 11.90 6.19 -28.12
C HIS A 155 10.95 7.38 -28.19
N PHE A 156 10.98 8.19 -27.15
CA PHE A 156 10.27 9.46 -27.12
C PHE A 156 10.65 10.33 -28.32
N ASN A 157 9.67 11.02 -28.89
CA ASN A 157 9.82 11.91 -30.07
C ASN A 157 10.26 11.20 -31.37
N GLU A 158 10.33 9.89 -31.41
CA GLU A 158 10.51 9.11 -32.63
C GLU A 158 9.23 9.17 -33.49
N LYS A 159 9.35 9.07 -34.80
CA LYS A 159 8.18 9.02 -35.71
C LYS A 159 7.32 7.79 -35.40
N ASP A 160 6.02 7.99 -35.19
CA ASP A 160 5.07 6.91 -34.87
C ASP A 160 4.62 6.09 -36.10
N GLY A 161 5.06 6.47 -37.31
CA GLY A 161 4.69 5.81 -38.55
C GLY A 161 3.32 6.24 -39.13
N VAL A 162 2.53 7.05 -38.39
CA VAL A 162 1.17 7.51 -38.78
C VAL A 162 1.16 9.02 -39.01
N GLY A 163 2.30 9.68 -38.91
CA GLY A 163 2.47 11.11 -39.16
C GLY A 163 2.62 11.98 -37.90
N GLY A 164 2.66 11.36 -36.71
CA GLY A 164 2.94 11.96 -35.42
C GLY A 164 4.32 11.61 -34.88
N ASN A 165 4.56 12.00 -33.63
CA ASN A 165 5.73 11.61 -32.84
C ASN A 165 5.28 10.84 -31.61
N MET A 166 6.12 9.88 -31.18
CA MET A 166 5.91 9.10 -29.98
C MET A 166 5.95 10.01 -28.73
N MET A 167 4.92 9.95 -27.91
CA MET A 167 4.81 10.71 -26.66
C MET A 167 5.44 9.97 -25.46
N GLY A 168 5.90 8.74 -25.66
CA GLY A 168 6.56 7.90 -24.69
C GLY A 168 7.51 6.93 -25.37
N GLN A 169 7.86 5.85 -24.68
CA GLN A 169 8.69 4.77 -25.21
C GLN A 169 7.93 3.46 -25.24
N VAL A 170 8.36 2.54 -26.10
CA VAL A 170 7.81 1.19 -26.22
C VAL A 170 8.89 0.18 -25.90
N VAL A 171 8.56 -0.71 -24.97
CA VAL A 171 9.45 -1.80 -24.55
C VAL A 171 8.83 -3.13 -24.98
N GLU A 172 9.56 -3.90 -25.78
CA GLU A 172 9.23 -5.28 -26.08
C GLU A 172 9.56 -6.15 -24.86
N THR A 173 8.59 -6.89 -24.37
CA THR A 173 8.72 -7.69 -23.16
C THR A 173 8.52 -9.18 -23.45
N LEU A 174 8.85 -10.02 -22.48
CA LEU A 174 8.48 -11.43 -22.53
C LEU A 174 6.98 -11.61 -22.26
N PRO A 175 6.34 -12.66 -22.82
CA PRO A 175 4.98 -13.05 -22.44
C PRO A 175 4.86 -13.24 -20.92
N ALA A 176 3.76 -12.78 -20.34
CA ALA A 176 3.46 -12.83 -18.91
C ALA A 176 4.53 -12.18 -18.00
N ALA A 177 5.40 -11.31 -18.55
CA ALA A 177 6.39 -10.60 -17.75
C ALA A 177 5.71 -9.78 -16.66
N THR A 178 6.25 -9.82 -15.45
CA THR A 178 5.79 -8.99 -14.33
C THR A 178 6.13 -7.54 -14.59
N ILE A 179 5.15 -6.66 -14.39
CA ILE A 179 5.32 -5.20 -14.45
C ILE A 179 5.44 -4.67 -13.03
N THR A 180 6.48 -3.90 -12.78
CA THR A 180 6.73 -3.26 -11.49
C THR A 180 6.58 -1.74 -11.59
N SER A 181 6.22 -1.10 -10.47
CA SER A 181 6.21 0.35 -10.41
C SER A 181 7.64 0.92 -10.52
N PRO A 182 7.91 1.87 -11.42
CA PRO A 182 9.24 2.47 -11.52
C PRO A 182 9.57 3.40 -10.36
N SER A 183 8.58 3.96 -9.69
CA SER A 183 8.74 4.83 -8.52
C SER A 183 7.63 4.61 -7.50
N ASP A 184 7.80 5.18 -6.32
CA ASP A 184 6.72 5.33 -5.37
C ASP A 184 5.63 6.24 -5.99
N GLY A 185 4.37 5.95 -5.69
CA GLY A 185 3.28 6.77 -6.21
C GLY A 185 1.89 6.28 -5.81
N VAL A 186 0.88 7.07 -6.16
CA VAL A 186 -0.53 6.73 -5.95
C VAL A 186 -1.15 6.35 -7.29
N VAL A 187 -1.89 5.26 -7.34
CA VAL A 187 -2.62 4.83 -8.52
C VAL A 187 -3.80 5.78 -8.78
N LEU A 188 -3.71 6.58 -9.85
CA LEU A 188 -4.79 7.46 -10.29
C LEU A 188 -5.83 6.72 -11.11
N TYR A 189 -5.39 5.78 -11.94
CA TYR A 189 -6.27 4.99 -12.81
C TYR A 189 -5.72 3.58 -12.99
N ALA A 190 -6.59 2.60 -12.95
CA ALA A 190 -6.28 1.21 -13.23
C ALA A 190 -7.48 0.56 -13.94
N GLY A 191 -7.38 0.38 -15.26
CA GLY A 191 -8.49 -0.17 -16.04
C GLY A 191 -8.28 -0.09 -17.55
N THR A 192 -9.31 -0.44 -18.32
CA THR A 192 -9.27 -0.38 -19.79
C THR A 192 -9.55 1.02 -20.28
N PHE A 193 -8.73 1.54 -21.18
CA PHE A 193 -8.93 2.85 -21.79
C PHE A 193 -8.71 2.80 -23.30
N ARG A 194 -9.80 2.90 -24.05
CA ARG A 194 -9.79 3.01 -25.55
C ARG A 194 -8.78 2.06 -26.22
N SER A 195 -7.98 2.59 -27.13
CA SER A 195 -6.94 1.85 -27.87
C SER A 195 -5.70 1.50 -27.05
N TYR A 196 -5.57 2.01 -25.83
CA TYR A 196 -4.43 1.69 -24.93
C TYR A 196 -4.57 0.31 -24.25
N GLY A 197 -5.76 -0.31 -24.29
CA GLY A 197 -6.03 -1.54 -23.56
C GLY A 197 -6.02 -1.32 -22.05
N GLN A 198 -5.37 -2.21 -21.31
CA GLN A 198 -5.18 -2.03 -19.85
C GLN A 198 -4.17 -0.90 -19.61
N LEU A 199 -4.65 0.15 -18.96
CA LEU A 199 -3.92 1.39 -18.68
C LEU A 199 -3.78 1.56 -17.18
N LEU A 200 -2.55 1.82 -16.72
CA LEU A 200 -2.23 2.21 -15.37
C LEU A 200 -1.64 3.62 -15.38
N ILE A 201 -2.17 4.51 -14.55
CA ILE A 201 -1.66 5.86 -14.36
C ILE A 201 -1.27 6.01 -12.90
N LEU A 202 -0.01 6.35 -12.65
CA LEU A 202 0.54 6.63 -11.32
C LEU A 202 0.81 8.12 -11.18
N ASP A 203 0.43 8.70 -10.05
CA ASP A 203 0.93 9.98 -9.59
C ASP A 203 2.21 9.77 -8.80
N ALA A 204 3.32 10.17 -9.36
CA ALA A 204 4.65 10.07 -8.75
C ALA A 204 5.01 11.31 -7.91
N GLY A 205 4.08 12.25 -7.75
CA GLY A 205 4.28 13.50 -7.03
C GLY A 205 4.94 14.60 -7.87
N GLY A 206 4.93 15.83 -7.34
CA GLY A 206 5.54 16.97 -8.00
C GLY A 206 4.93 17.30 -9.39
N GLY A 207 3.69 16.90 -9.69
CA GLY A 207 3.05 17.05 -11.00
C GLY A 207 3.55 16.06 -12.07
N TYR A 208 4.26 14.99 -11.65
CA TYR A 208 4.68 13.91 -12.54
C TYR A 208 3.70 12.75 -12.52
N HIS A 209 3.31 12.30 -13.71
CA HIS A 209 2.49 11.12 -13.91
C HIS A 209 3.26 10.09 -14.75
N ILE A 210 3.12 8.83 -14.37
CA ILE A 210 3.66 7.69 -15.11
C ILE A 210 2.49 6.93 -15.70
N VAL A 211 2.47 6.81 -17.00
CA VAL A 211 1.46 6.08 -17.75
C VAL A 211 2.07 4.80 -18.27
N MET A 212 1.45 3.66 -17.99
CA MET A 212 1.83 2.34 -18.48
C MET A 212 0.64 1.69 -19.16
N ALA A 213 0.80 1.24 -20.41
CA ALA A 213 -0.27 0.66 -21.22
C ALA A 213 0.18 -0.60 -21.98
N GLY A 214 -0.77 -1.43 -22.40
CA GLY A 214 -0.49 -2.68 -23.10
C GLY A 214 -0.33 -3.88 -22.16
N MET A 215 -0.66 -3.70 -20.88
CA MET A 215 -0.65 -4.78 -19.89
C MET A 215 -1.75 -5.81 -20.16
N GLY A 216 -1.53 -7.07 -19.79
CA GLY A 216 -2.56 -8.11 -19.86
C GLY A 216 -3.50 -8.06 -18.65
N ARG A 217 -2.96 -7.70 -17.47
CA ARG A 217 -3.73 -7.51 -16.25
C ARG A 217 -3.07 -6.46 -15.37
N ILE A 218 -3.88 -5.82 -14.53
CA ILE A 218 -3.45 -4.89 -13.49
C ILE A 218 -3.86 -5.50 -12.14
N ASP A 219 -2.92 -5.53 -11.20
CA ASP A 219 -3.08 -6.18 -9.89
C ASP A 219 -3.27 -5.16 -8.75
N VAL A 220 -3.30 -3.86 -9.07
CA VAL A 220 -3.47 -2.75 -8.13
C VAL A 220 -4.76 -2.00 -8.38
N ALA A 221 -5.28 -1.33 -7.35
CA ALA A 221 -6.53 -0.58 -7.40
C ALA A 221 -6.28 0.94 -7.40
N GLN A 222 -7.23 1.70 -7.95
CA GLN A 222 -7.24 3.16 -7.87
C GLN A 222 -7.19 3.63 -6.41
N GLY A 223 -6.39 4.65 -6.12
CA GLY A 223 -6.17 5.19 -4.79
C GLY A 223 -5.13 4.40 -3.96
N GLN A 224 -4.68 3.24 -4.44
CA GLN A 224 -3.63 2.47 -3.78
C GLN A 224 -2.28 3.18 -3.91
N PHE A 225 -1.53 3.23 -2.81
CA PHE A 225 -0.12 3.63 -2.84
C PHE A 225 0.74 2.42 -3.18
N VAL A 226 1.68 2.59 -4.09
CA VAL A 226 2.63 1.55 -4.53
C VAL A 226 4.06 2.04 -4.35
N LEU A 227 4.96 1.12 -4.04
CA LEU A 227 6.38 1.39 -3.87
C LEU A 227 7.17 1.11 -5.17
N ALA A 228 8.30 1.77 -5.34
CA ALA A 228 9.25 1.47 -6.41
C ALA A 228 9.65 -0.02 -6.37
N GLY A 229 9.53 -0.72 -7.52
CA GLY A 229 9.78 -2.14 -7.63
C GLY A 229 8.62 -3.05 -7.22
N GLU A 230 7.52 -2.51 -6.68
CA GLU A 230 6.34 -3.29 -6.33
C GLU A 230 5.64 -3.82 -7.59
N PRO A 231 5.23 -5.11 -7.64
CA PRO A 231 4.47 -5.65 -8.76
C PRO A 231 3.10 -4.98 -8.88
N VAL A 232 2.81 -4.37 -10.04
CA VAL A 232 1.55 -3.68 -10.32
C VAL A 232 0.69 -4.39 -11.36
N GLY A 233 1.23 -5.42 -12.00
CA GLY A 233 0.51 -6.22 -12.99
C GLY A 233 1.43 -7.13 -13.80
N ALA A 234 0.92 -7.62 -14.93
CA ALA A 234 1.67 -8.48 -15.83
C ALA A 234 1.30 -8.23 -17.30
N MET A 235 2.24 -8.52 -18.19
CA MET A 235 1.99 -8.54 -19.63
C MET A 235 1.07 -9.69 -20.03
N GLY A 236 0.40 -9.54 -21.17
CA GLY A 236 -0.37 -10.62 -21.78
C GLY A 236 0.53 -11.70 -22.37
N GLU A 237 -0.06 -12.86 -22.67
CA GLU A 237 0.66 -13.96 -23.36
C GLU A 237 0.92 -13.64 -24.84
N LYS A 238 0.10 -12.79 -25.44
CA LYS A 238 0.16 -12.41 -26.85
C LYS A 238 0.07 -10.90 -26.98
N LEU A 239 0.53 -10.39 -28.14
CA LEU A 239 0.30 -9.00 -28.52
C LEU A 239 -1.21 -8.70 -28.48
N LEU A 240 -1.63 -7.78 -27.62
CA LEU A 240 -2.95 -7.18 -27.72
C LEU A 240 -2.94 -6.31 -28.99
N ALA A 241 -3.91 -6.49 -29.86
CA ALA A 241 -3.95 -6.02 -31.25
C ALA A 241 -3.78 -4.50 -31.46
N SER A 242 -3.67 -3.69 -30.40
CA SER A 242 -3.31 -2.27 -30.51
C SER A 242 -2.89 -1.72 -29.16
N VAL A 243 -1.66 -1.30 -29.00
CA VAL A 243 -1.20 -0.42 -27.95
C VAL A 243 -1.04 0.97 -28.56
N GLY A 244 -2.14 1.74 -28.65
CA GLY A 244 -2.13 3.05 -29.30
C GLY A 244 -1.80 2.97 -30.81
N PRO A 245 -1.10 3.97 -31.37
CA PRO A 245 -0.76 4.04 -32.80
C PRO A 245 0.38 3.10 -33.24
N ILE A 246 0.69 2.05 -32.48
CA ILE A 246 1.88 1.24 -32.69
C ILE A 246 1.52 -0.10 -33.35
N GLU A 247 1.66 -0.17 -34.65
CA GLU A 247 1.83 -1.43 -35.39
C GLU A 247 3.32 -1.80 -35.39
N VAL A 248 3.76 -2.64 -34.49
CA VAL A 248 5.13 -3.18 -34.55
C VAL A 248 5.14 -4.68 -34.29
N GLY A 249 5.40 -5.42 -35.24
CA GLY A 249 6.08 -6.65 -35.57
C GLY A 249 6.03 -7.82 -34.61
N ASN A 250 6.45 -8.90 -34.83
CA ASN A 250 6.83 -10.18 -34.18
C ASN A 250 5.93 -10.86 -33.15
N GLY A 251 4.77 -10.34 -32.77
CA GLY A 251 3.86 -11.02 -31.85
C GLY A 251 4.28 -11.02 -30.36
N ALA A 252 5.37 -10.36 -30.00
CA ALA A 252 5.77 -10.17 -28.62
C ALA A 252 4.94 -9.06 -27.93
N PRO A 253 4.63 -9.19 -26.62
CA PRO A 253 3.91 -8.17 -25.88
C PRO A 253 4.70 -6.87 -25.78
N LEU A 254 4.02 -5.74 -25.98
CA LEU A 254 4.61 -4.40 -25.96
C LEU A 254 4.07 -3.59 -24.78
N LEU A 255 4.96 -3.08 -23.96
CA LEU A 255 4.64 -2.14 -22.87
C LEU A 255 4.92 -0.73 -23.34
N TYR A 256 3.89 0.11 -23.37
CA TYR A 256 4.01 1.55 -23.59
C TYR A 256 4.26 2.24 -22.25
N ILE A 257 5.22 3.16 -22.19
CA ILE A 257 5.57 3.92 -21.00
C ILE A 257 5.68 5.39 -21.40
N GLU A 258 4.92 6.25 -20.74
CA GLU A 258 4.94 7.69 -20.96
C GLU A 258 5.08 8.41 -19.62
N PHE A 259 6.01 9.35 -19.54
CA PHE A 259 6.10 10.27 -18.42
C PHE A 259 5.47 11.60 -18.80
N ARG A 260 4.74 12.18 -17.88
CA ARG A 260 4.12 13.49 -18.05
C ARG A 260 4.48 14.40 -16.90
N LYS A 261 4.75 15.67 -17.22
CA LYS A 261 4.96 16.74 -16.24
C LYS A 261 3.91 17.82 -16.50
N ASP A 262 3.09 18.11 -15.50
CA ASP A 262 2.02 19.11 -15.60
C ASP A 262 1.14 18.90 -16.87
N GLY A 263 0.73 17.65 -17.10
CA GLY A 263 -0.09 17.26 -18.26
C GLY A 263 0.63 17.19 -19.61
N LYS A 264 1.95 17.49 -19.70
CA LYS A 264 2.73 17.44 -20.94
C LYS A 264 3.67 16.23 -20.96
N PRO A 265 3.74 15.48 -22.08
CA PRO A 265 4.68 14.39 -22.23
C PRO A 265 6.14 14.88 -22.12
N VAL A 266 6.95 14.11 -21.41
CA VAL A 266 8.40 14.34 -21.26
C VAL A 266 9.17 13.07 -21.60
N ASP A 267 10.41 13.19 -22.05
CA ASP A 267 11.25 12.05 -22.40
C ASP A 267 11.56 11.19 -21.15
N PRO A 268 11.17 9.92 -21.11
CA PRO A 268 11.46 9.04 -19.96
C PRO A 268 12.94 8.62 -19.88
N ALA A 269 13.69 8.70 -20.99
CA ALA A 269 15.04 8.16 -21.08
C ALA A 269 16.00 8.67 -19.98
N PRO A 270 16.00 9.98 -19.61
CA PRO A 270 16.91 10.49 -18.57
C PRO A 270 16.66 9.89 -17.16
N TRP A 271 15.50 9.28 -16.89
CA TRP A 271 15.20 8.72 -15.58
C TRP A 271 15.71 7.29 -15.39
N TRP A 272 15.94 6.55 -16.49
CA TRP A 272 16.37 5.15 -16.41
C TRP A 272 17.81 5.01 -15.93
N SER A 273 18.06 4.05 -15.05
CA SER A 273 19.41 3.71 -14.60
C SER A 273 20.19 3.00 -15.70
N GLU A 274 21.43 3.42 -15.94
CA GLU A 274 22.30 2.86 -16.98
C GLU A 274 22.59 1.35 -16.80
N ARG A 275 22.41 0.78 -15.62
CA ARG A 275 22.70 -0.62 -15.32
C ARG A 275 21.81 -1.62 -16.07
N LEU A 276 20.70 -1.20 -16.65
CA LEU A 276 19.75 -2.05 -17.37
C LEU A 276 19.61 -1.72 -18.85
N SER A 277 20.21 -0.64 -19.33
CA SER A 277 20.11 -0.20 -20.74
C SER A 277 21.23 -0.68 -21.65
N GLY A 278 22.22 -1.43 -21.16
CA GLY A 278 23.38 -1.67 -21.97
C GLY A 278 24.16 -2.94 -21.67
N ARG A 279 23.85 -4.01 -22.35
CA ARG A 279 24.85 -5.01 -22.72
C ARG A 279 24.63 -5.51 -24.15
N THR A 280 24.95 -4.62 -25.11
CA THR A 280 25.37 -5.04 -26.46
C THR A 280 26.32 -3.97 -26.99
N GLN A 281 27.53 -3.89 -26.42
CA GLN A 281 28.68 -3.53 -27.21
C GLN A 281 29.38 -4.84 -27.55
N ASN A 282 29.24 -5.25 -28.80
CA ASN A 282 30.13 -6.23 -29.44
C ASN A 282 31.52 -5.61 -29.53
N ASP A 283 32.47 -6.16 -28.78
CA ASP A 283 33.86 -6.13 -29.16
C ASP A 283 34.09 -7.27 -30.17
N THR A 284 34.51 -6.88 -31.34
CA THR A 284 35.34 -7.68 -32.24
C THR A 284 36.49 -6.80 -32.65
#